data_df2a013a4141a442ac371991160101ec
#
_entry.id   df2a013a4141a442ac371991160101ec
#
_cell.length_a   1.000
_cell.length_b   1.000
_cell.length_c   1.000
_cell.angle_alpha   90.00
_cell.angle_beta   90.00
_cell.angle_gamma   90.00
#
_symmetry.space_group_name_H-M   'P 1'
#
loop_
_entity.id
_entity.type
_entity.pdbx_description
1 polymer ?
#
loop_
_entity_poly.entity_id
_entity_poly.type
_entity_poly.pdbx_seq_one_letter_code
_entity_poly.pdbx_strand_id
1 'polypeptide(L)'
;MNSFKNFLKEWGLFLLILSLLALSRIFFWSNVRVEGHSMDPTLADGEILFVVKHLPIDRFDIVVAHEEDGNKDIVKRVIGMPGDTIRYENDKLYINDKETDEPYLADYIKRFKDDKLQSTYSGKGFEGNKGTFFRSIAEKAQAFTVDVNYTTNFSFTVPEGE
;
A
#
# COMPACT_ATOMS: atom_id res chain seq x y z
N MET A 1 -2.49 -25.63 47.70
CA MET A 1 -2.46 -26.44 46.44
C MET A 1 -3.84 -26.67 45.85
N ASN A 2 -4.92 -26.79 46.64
CA ASN A 2 -6.28 -26.99 46.16
C ASN A 2 -6.88 -25.72 45.50
N SER A 3 -6.57 -24.53 45.97
CA SER A 3 -7.08 -23.25 45.42
C SER A 3 -6.64 -23.01 43.98
N PHE A 4 -5.40 -23.32 43.62
CA PHE A 4 -4.89 -23.17 42.25
C PHE A 4 -5.51 -24.18 41.30
N LYS A 5 -5.74 -25.42 41.76
CA LYS A 5 -6.45 -26.44 40.95
C LYS A 5 -7.91 -26.05 40.65
N ASN A 6 -8.59 -25.50 41.64
CA ASN A 6 -9.95 -25.00 41.48
C ASN A 6 -10.00 -23.81 40.53
N PHE A 7 -9.06 -22.86 40.67
CA PHE A 7 -8.93 -21.74 39.73
C PHE A 7 -8.72 -22.20 38.28
N LEU A 8 -7.80 -23.13 38.06
CA LEU A 8 -7.56 -23.68 36.71
C LEU A 8 -8.78 -24.45 36.16
N LYS A 9 -9.53 -25.10 37.02
CA LYS A 9 -10.73 -25.82 36.61
C LYS A 9 -11.87 -24.87 36.18
N GLU A 10 -11.98 -23.73 36.85
CA GLU A 10 -13.00 -22.72 36.56
C GLU A 10 -12.60 -21.79 35.39
N TRP A 11 -11.35 -21.40 35.33
CA TRP A 11 -10.85 -20.38 34.40
C TRP A 11 -9.91 -20.91 33.33
N GLY A 12 -9.48 -22.16 33.39
CA GLY A 12 -8.46 -22.72 32.50
C GLY A 12 -8.82 -22.65 31.05
N LEU A 13 -10.08 -22.97 30.68
CA LEU A 13 -10.55 -22.87 29.31
C LEU A 13 -10.57 -21.43 28.80
N PHE A 14 -11.01 -20.50 29.64
CA PHE A 14 -11.00 -19.05 29.31
C PHE A 14 -9.58 -18.54 29.09
N LEU A 15 -8.67 -18.87 29.98
CA LEU A 15 -7.25 -18.48 29.86
C LEU A 15 -6.58 -19.12 28.63
N LEU A 16 -6.95 -20.37 28.30
CA LEU A 16 -6.46 -21.03 27.09
C LEU A 16 -6.94 -20.28 25.83
N ILE A 17 -8.21 -19.96 25.74
CA ILE A 17 -8.77 -19.22 24.60
C ILE A 17 -8.11 -17.83 24.50
N LEU A 18 -7.98 -17.12 25.60
CA LEU A 18 -7.31 -15.81 25.63
C LEU A 18 -5.86 -15.89 25.19
N SER A 19 -5.15 -16.92 25.63
CA SER A 19 -3.77 -17.21 25.22
C SER A 19 -3.66 -17.51 23.73
N LEU A 20 -4.57 -18.32 23.18
CA LEU A 20 -4.61 -18.63 21.75
C LEU A 20 -4.92 -17.39 20.91
N LEU A 21 -5.82 -16.52 21.35
CA LEU A 21 -6.13 -15.25 20.69
C LEU A 21 -4.91 -14.32 20.72
N ALA A 22 -4.22 -14.22 21.86
CA ALA A 22 -3.00 -13.41 21.95
C ALA A 22 -1.89 -13.93 21.04
N LEU A 23 -1.68 -15.24 20.99
CA LEU A 23 -0.72 -15.87 20.09
C LEU A 23 -1.10 -15.66 18.62
N SER A 24 -2.40 -15.79 18.29
CA SER A 24 -2.86 -15.57 16.92
C SER A 24 -2.52 -14.16 16.41
N ARG A 25 -2.63 -13.14 17.29
CA ARG A 25 -2.28 -11.76 16.94
C ARG A 25 -0.79 -11.63 16.59
N ILE A 26 0.08 -12.31 17.29
CA ILE A 26 1.53 -12.23 17.03
C ILE A 26 1.88 -12.86 15.68
N PHE A 27 1.30 -14.02 15.38
CA PHE A 27 1.69 -14.84 14.23
C PHE A 27 0.90 -14.54 12.97
N PHE A 28 -0.40 -14.24 13.06
CA PHE A 28 -1.27 -14.25 11.89
C PHE A 28 -1.78 -12.89 11.45
N TRP A 29 -1.82 -11.88 12.31
CA TRP A 29 -2.38 -10.58 11.92
C TRP A 29 -1.82 -9.41 12.74
N SER A 30 -1.95 -8.22 12.17
CA SER A 30 -1.57 -6.95 12.83
C SER A 30 -2.47 -5.82 12.35
N ASN A 31 -2.44 -4.69 13.06
CA ASN A 31 -3.07 -3.46 12.63
C ASN A 31 -1.99 -2.48 12.23
N VAL A 32 -2.21 -1.80 11.10
CA VAL A 32 -1.33 -0.74 10.59
C VAL A 32 -2.19 0.49 10.33
N ARG A 33 -1.68 1.66 10.67
CA ARG A 33 -2.32 2.93 10.34
C ARG A 33 -1.71 3.49 9.06
N VAL A 34 -2.58 3.88 8.13
CA VAL A 34 -2.15 4.57 6.89
C VAL A 34 -1.70 5.98 7.23
N GLU A 35 -0.54 6.37 6.79
CA GLU A 35 -0.02 7.73 6.89
C GLU A 35 0.30 8.27 5.49
N GLY A 36 -0.31 9.42 5.17
CA GLY A 36 -0.13 10.10 3.90
C GLY A 36 -1.09 9.66 2.80
N HIS A 37 -0.88 10.17 1.59
CA HIS A 37 -1.81 10.11 0.47
C HIS A 37 -1.33 9.22 -0.68
N SER A 38 -0.27 8.43 -0.47
CA SER A 38 0.32 7.62 -1.55
C SER A 38 -0.55 6.46 -2.02
N MET A 39 -1.61 6.13 -1.27
CA MET A 39 -2.56 5.07 -1.59
C MET A 39 -3.95 5.58 -1.96
N ASP A 40 -4.11 6.91 -2.11
CA ASP A 40 -5.36 7.49 -2.60
C ASP A 40 -5.68 6.96 -4.02
N PRO A 41 -6.97 6.78 -4.33
CA PRO A 41 -8.16 6.92 -3.51
C PRO A 41 -8.53 5.65 -2.74
N THR A 42 -7.72 4.60 -2.82
CA THR A 42 -8.06 3.27 -2.27
C THR A 42 -8.03 3.26 -0.75
N LEU A 43 -7.04 3.93 -0.15
CA LEU A 43 -6.87 4.05 1.30
C LEU A 43 -6.64 5.52 1.67
N ALA A 44 -7.40 5.99 2.64
CA ALA A 44 -7.31 7.37 3.13
C ALA A 44 -6.27 7.51 4.25
N ASP A 45 -5.70 8.72 4.39
CA ASP A 45 -4.85 9.06 5.52
C ASP A 45 -5.57 8.85 6.85
N GLY A 46 -4.90 8.22 7.81
CA GLY A 46 -5.43 7.92 9.14
C GLY A 46 -6.26 6.64 9.23
N GLU A 47 -6.53 5.95 8.13
CA GLU A 47 -7.28 4.70 8.11
C GLU A 47 -6.51 3.56 8.82
N ILE A 48 -7.24 2.69 9.52
CA ILE A 48 -6.65 1.54 10.21
C ILE A 48 -6.92 0.28 9.40
N LEU A 49 -5.84 -0.35 8.96
CA LEU A 49 -5.89 -1.59 8.19
C LEU A 49 -5.73 -2.81 9.10
N PHE A 50 -6.47 -3.86 8.76
CA PHE A 50 -6.28 -5.18 9.32
C PHE A 50 -5.42 -6.00 8.35
N VAL A 51 -4.20 -6.30 8.76
CA VAL A 51 -3.21 -6.98 7.92
C VAL A 51 -3.13 -8.44 8.31
N VAL A 52 -3.34 -9.34 7.36
CA VAL A 52 -3.15 -10.78 7.53
C VAL A 52 -1.75 -11.14 7.02
N LYS A 53 -0.98 -11.84 7.87
CA LYS A 53 0.40 -12.24 7.58
C LYS A 53 0.45 -13.58 6.86
N HIS A 54 1.56 -13.83 6.15
CA HIS A 54 1.87 -15.13 5.53
C HIS A 54 0.89 -15.59 4.44
N LEU A 55 0.11 -14.68 3.87
CA LEU A 55 -0.64 -14.98 2.65
C LEU A 55 0.27 -14.89 1.43
N PRO A 56 0.02 -15.69 0.39
CA PRO A 56 0.66 -15.46 -0.90
C PRO A 56 0.28 -14.08 -1.42
N ILE A 57 1.21 -13.44 -2.09
CA ILE A 57 1.03 -12.10 -2.64
C ILE A 57 0.72 -12.25 -4.12
N ASP A 58 -0.38 -11.66 -4.56
CA ASP A 58 -0.78 -11.58 -5.95
C ASP A 58 -0.62 -10.15 -6.49
N ARG A 59 -0.63 -10.04 -7.81
CA ARG A 59 -0.58 -8.74 -8.49
C ARG A 59 -1.79 -7.90 -8.12
N PHE A 60 -1.54 -6.60 -7.86
CA PHE A 60 -2.49 -5.60 -7.38
C PHE A 60 -2.91 -5.72 -5.92
N ASP A 61 -2.40 -6.68 -5.18
CA ASP A 61 -2.58 -6.72 -3.73
C ASP A 61 -1.99 -5.49 -3.06
N ILE A 62 -2.61 -5.10 -1.95
CA ILE A 62 -2.09 -4.07 -1.05
C ILE A 62 -1.29 -4.79 0.03
N VAL A 63 -0.02 -4.46 0.11
CA VAL A 63 0.92 -5.06 1.05
C VAL A 63 1.47 -4.03 2.02
N VAL A 64 1.87 -4.50 3.19
CA VAL A 64 2.70 -3.76 4.13
C VAL A 64 4.12 -4.29 4.02
N ALA A 65 5.03 -3.44 3.61
CA ALA A 65 6.45 -3.75 3.50
C ALA A 65 7.25 -2.93 4.51
N HIS A 66 8.41 -3.45 4.92
CA HIS A 66 9.38 -2.70 5.70
C HIS A 66 10.30 -1.93 4.75
N GLU A 67 10.55 -0.66 5.04
CA GLU A 67 11.55 0.11 4.33
C GLU A 67 12.95 -0.48 4.61
N GLU A 68 13.89 -0.37 3.67
CA GLU A 68 15.22 -1.02 3.78
C GLU A 68 15.99 -0.64 5.06
N ASP A 69 15.78 0.56 5.57
CA ASP A 69 16.36 1.00 6.84
C ASP A 69 15.67 0.37 8.08
N GLY A 70 14.58 -0.38 7.88
CA GLY A 70 13.83 -1.10 8.91
C GLY A 70 13.07 -0.22 9.90
N ASN A 71 13.07 1.10 9.71
CA ASN A 71 12.50 2.04 10.68
C ASN A 71 11.03 2.36 10.41
N LYS A 72 10.50 2.02 9.24
CA LYS A 72 9.14 2.39 8.86
C LYS A 72 8.46 1.30 8.05
N ASP A 73 7.20 1.06 8.40
CA ASP A 73 6.29 0.28 7.57
C ASP A 73 5.68 1.18 6.48
N ILE A 74 5.66 0.69 5.27
CA ILE A 74 5.01 1.35 4.13
C ILE A 74 3.88 0.50 3.59
N VAL A 75 2.79 1.14 3.19
CA VAL A 75 1.66 0.48 2.53
C VAL A 75 1.75 0.81 1.05
N LYS A 76 1.80 -0.21 0.22
CA LYS A 76 1.92 -0.09 -1.25
C LYS A 76 1.09 -1.13 -1.97
N ARG A 77 0.85 -0.90 -3.26
CA ARG A 77 0.24 -1.89 -4.15
C ARG A 77 1.29 -2.57 -5.00
N VAL A 78 1.20 -3.89 -5.11
CA VAL A 78 2.08 -4.70 -5.95
C VAL A 78 1.65 -4.54 -7.41
N ILE A 79 2.50 -3.95 -8.24
CA ILE A 79 2.25 -3.78 -9.68
C ILE A 79 2.99 -4.86 -10.47
N GLY A 80 4.25 -5.11 -10.14
CA GLY A 80 5.09 -6.13 -10.79
C GLY A 80 5.39 -7.28 -9.86
N MET A 81 5.52 -8.47 -10.42
CA MET A 81 6.00 -9.67 -9.75
C MET A 81 7.45 -9.93 -10.20
N PRO A 82 8.23 -10.71 -9.43
CA PRO A 82 9.61 -11.06 -9.81
C PRO A 82 9.72 -11.50 -11.28
N GLY A 83 10.67 -10.91 -12.02
CA GLY A 83 10.90 -11.17 -13.43
C GLY A 83 9.99 -10.43 -14.41
N ASP A 84 8.97 -9.69 -13.94
CA ASP A 84 8.13 -8.89 -14.83
C ASP A 84 8.85 -7.69 -15.41
N THR A 85 8.54 -7.36 -16.65
CA THR A 85 8.86 -6.08 -17.26
C THR A 85 7.63 -5.17 -17.19
N ILE A 86 7.76 -4.10 -16.44
CA ILE A 86 6.74 -3.08 -16.25
C ILE A 86 7.06 -1.89 -17.16
N ARG A 87 6.09 -1.47 -17.95
CA ARG A 87 6.21 -0.29 -18.80
C ARG A 87 4.96 0.57 -18.68
N TYR A 88 5.17 1.85 -18.44
CA TYR A 88 4.12 2.86 -18.57
C TYR A 88 4.36 3.71 -19.80
N GLU A 89 3.29 3.92 -20.55
CA GLU A 89 3.31 4.75 -21.75
C GLU A 89 1.95 5.45 -21.90
N ASN A 90 1.95 6.78 -21.85
CA ASN A 90 0.75 7.62 -21.94
C ASN A 90 -0.36 7.21 -20.93
N ASP A 91 0.01 7.06 -19.66
CA ASP A 91 -0.86 6.62 -18.55
C ASP A 91 -1.44 5.18 -18.71
N LYS A 92 -0.86 4.36 -19.58
CA LYS A 92 -1.24 2.96 -19.75
C LYS A 92 -0.15 2.05 -19.19
N LEU A 93 -0.58 1.08 -18.39
CA LEU A 93 0.28 0.03 -17.86
C LEU A 93 0.41 -1.13 -18.85
N TYR A 94 1.65 -1.53 -19.09
CA TYR A 94 1.99 -2.76 -19.81
C TYR A 94 2.83 -3.64 -18.91
N ILE A 95 2.44 -4.90 -18.80
CA ILE A 95 3.18 -5.94 -18.08
C ILE A 95 3.56 -7.03 -19.05
N ASN A 96 4.86 -7.25 -19.22
CA ASN A 96 5.40 -8.18 -20.22
C ASN A 96 4.82 -7.89 -21.63
N ASP A 97 4.84 -6.60 -22.01
CA ASP A 97 4.30 -6.06 -23.27
C ASP A 97 2.78 -6.21 -23.48
N LYS A 98 2.05 -6.70 -22.48
CA LYS A 98 0.60 -6.78 -22.53
C LYS A 98 -0.03 -5.58 -21.81
N GLU A 99 -0.89 -4.82 -22.51
CA GLU A 99 -1.70 -3.77 -21.90
C GLU A 99 -2.56 -4.36 -20.77
N THR A 100 -2.48 -3.76 -19.60
CA THR A 100 -3.09 -4.27 -18.37
C THR A 100 -3.91 -3.17 -17.72
N ASP A 101 -5.18 -3.46 -17.46
CA ASP A 101 -6.09 -2.50 -16.83
C ASP A 101 -5.75 -2.29 -15.34
N GLU A 102 -5.92 -1.05 -14.88
CA GLU A 102 -5.79 -0.64 -13.48
C GLU A 102 -7.15 -0.17 -12.95
N PRO A 103 -8.10 -1.08 -12.68
CA PRO A 103 -9.48 -0.72 -12.33
C PRO A 103 -9.56 0.12 -11.03
N TYR A 104 -8.60 -0.01 -10.14
CA TYR A 104 -8.50 0.77 -8.90
C TYR A 104 -8.19 2.26 -9.14
N LEU A 105 -7.71 2.63 -10.33
CA LEU A 105 -7.47 4.02 -10.73
C LEU A 105 -8.61 4.63 -11.55
N ALA A 106 -9.56 3.84 -12.02
CA ALA A 106 -10.57 4.29 -12.97
C ALA A 106 -11.38 5.50 -12.49
N ASP A 107 -11.86 5.45 -11.25
CA ASP A 107 -12.60 6.57 -10.64
C ASP A 107 -11.71 7.79 -10.40
N TYR A 108 -10.47 7.57 -10.06
CA TYR A 108 -9.48 8.61 -9.80
C TYR A 108 -9.12 9.35 -11.09
N ILE A 109 -8.82 8.61 -12.14
CA ILE A 109 -8.55 9.17 -13.49
C ILE A 109 -9.75 9.96 -13.98
N LYS A 110 -10.97 9.44 -13.81
CA LYS A 110 -12.20 10.13 -14.21
C LYS A 110 -12.39 11.44 -13.43
N ARG A 111 -12.15 11.42 -12.11
CA ARG A 111 -12.33 12.59 -11.23
C ARG A 111 -11.32 13.69 -11.50
N PHE A 112 -10.07 13.34 -11.78
CA PHE A 112 -8.95 14.27 -11.95
C PHE A 112 -8.45 14.39 -13.39
N LYS A 113 -9.29 14.06 -14.34
CA LYS A 113 -8.95 14.04 -15.78
C LYS A 113 -8.44 15.40 -16.30
N ASP A 114 -8.92 16.50 -15.75
CA ASP A 114 -8.58 17.86 -16.22
C ASP A 114 -7.39 18.47 -15.48
N ASP A 115 -7.19 18.12 -14.21
CA ASP A 115 -6.13 18.70 -13.36
C ASP A 115 -4.97 17.75 -13.02
N LYS A 116 -5.04 16.51 -13.48
CA LYS A 116 -3.94 15.54 -13.37
C LYS A 116 -3.31 15.50 -11.97
N LEU A 117 -4.10 15.28 -10.94
CA LEU A 117 -3.66 15.20 -9.55
C LEU A 117 -3.30 16.54 -8.87
N GLN A 118 -3.45 17.68 -9.52
CA GLN A 118 -3.13 18.97 -8.89
C GLN A 118 -3.94 19.20 -7.61
N SER A 119 -5.22 18.83 -7.60
CA SER A 119 -6.06 18.97 -6.41
C SER A 119 -5.60 18.07 -5.27
N THR A 120 -5.08 16.88 -5.56
CA THR A 120 -4.47 15.99 -4.55
C THR A 120 -3.25 16.65 -3.93
N TYR A 121 -2.33 17.14 -4.75
CA TYR A 121 -1.09 17.79 -4.26
C TYR A 121 -1.32 19.18 -3.66
N SER A 122 -2.54 19.74 -3.77
CA SER A 122 -2.94 20.99 -3.10
C SER A 122 -3.52 20.78 -1.71
N GLY A 123 -3.88 19.53 -1.36
CA GLY A 123 -4.54 19.19 -0.11
C GLY A 123 -3.65 19.29 1.13
N LYS A 124 -4.27 19.15 2.30
CA LYS A 124 -3.53 19.05 3.56
C LYS A 124 -2.56 17.86 3.49
N GLY A 125 -1.33 18.05 3.96
CA GLY A 125 -0.26 17.06 3.87
C GLY A 125 0.75 17.36 2.77
N PHE A 126 0.36 18.16 1.76
CA PHE A 126 1.25 18.66 0.72
C PHE A 126 1.44 20.18 0.80
N GLU A 127 1.26 20.75 1.97
CA GLU A 127 1.44 22.18 2.22
C GLU A 127 2.92 22.59 2.18
N GLY A 128 3.19 23.85 1.82
CA GLY A 128 4.54 24.40 1.71
C GLY A 128 5.31 23.93 0.48
N ASN A 129 6.64 23.86 0.61
CA ASN A 129 7.55 23.58 -0.53
C ASN A 129 7.29 22.22 -1.20
N LYS A 130 6.88 21.21 -0.44
CA LYS A 130 6.56 19.87 -0.99
C LYS A 130 5.33 19.92 -1.90
N GLY A 131 4.24 20.55 -1.46
CA GLY A 131 3.03 20.67 -2.26
C GLY A 131 3.24 21.45 -3.55
N THR A 132 4.00 22.55 -3.50
CA THR A 132 4.37 23.34 -4.67
C THR A 132 5.19 22.51 -5.66
N PHE A 133 6.13 21.72 -5.15
CA PHE A 133 6.97 20.86 -5.97
C PHE A 133 6.14 19.79 -6.71
N PHE A 134 5.33 19.02 -6.01
CA PHE A 134 4.49 17.98 -6.64
C PHE A 134 3.47 18.57 -7.62
N ARG A 135 2.87 19.71 -7.30
CA ARG A 135 1.97 20.40 -8.22
C ARG A 135 2.69 20.79 -9.52
N SER A 136 3.90 21.34 -9.44
CA SER A 136 4.66 21.74 -10.63
C SER A 136 5.03 20.53 -11.51
N ILE A 137 5.21 19.36 -10.91
CA ILE A 137 5.44 18.12 -11.63
C ILE A 137 4.16 17.66 -12.36
N ALA A 138 3.04 17.60 -11.65
CA ALA A 138 1.77 17.22 -12.23
C ALA A 138 1.38 18.14 -13.41
N GLU A 139 1.56 19.44 -13.27
CA GLU A 139 1.35 20.43 -14.32
C GLU A 139 2.22 20.17 -15.55
N LYS A 140 3.50 19.85 -15.35
CA LYS A 140 4.46 19.62 -16.45
C LYS A 140 4.26 18.25 -17.10
N ALA A 141 4.03 17.22 -16.31
CA ALA A 141 3.90 15.86 -16.80
C ALA A 141 2.65 15.67 -17.66
N GLN A 142 1.54 16.34 -17.32
CA GLN A 142 0.24 16.14 -17.94
C GLN A 142 -0.22 14.68 -17.96
N ALA A 143 0.25 13.90 -16.97
CA ALA A 143 0.01 12.47 -16.84
C ALA A 143 -0.32 12.12 -15.40
N PHE A 144 -1.01 11.00 -15.18
CA PHE A 144 -1.28 10.46 -13.84
C PHE A 144 -0.11 9.67 -13.30
N THR A 145 0.70 9.09 -14.18
CA THR A 145 1.80 8.20 -13.80
C THR A 145 3.13 8.78 -14.25
N VAL A 146 4.05 8.88 -13.31
CA VAL A 146 5.43 9.34 -13.53
C VAL A 146 6.39 8.47 -12.73
N ASP A 147 7.60 8.29 -13.23
CA ASP A 147 8.68 7.61 -12.51
C ASP A 147 9.37 8.53 -11.48
N VAL A 148 10.39 8.03 -10.82
CA VAL A 148 11.19 8.79 -9.84
C VAL A 148 11.94 9.99 -10.46
N ASN A 149 12.11 10.00 -11.78
CA ASN A 149 12.70 11.09 -12.54
C ASN A 149 11.66 12.01 -13.18
N TYR A 150 10.38 11.78 -12.88
CA TYR A 150 9.23 12.52 -13.41
C TYR A 150 9.04 12.37 -14.92
N THR A 151 9.43 11.23 -15.48
CA THR A 151 9.12 10.88 -16.86
C THR A 151 7.79 10.14 -16.95
N THR A 152 7.02 10.41 -18.02
CA THR A 152 5.68 9.85 -18.24
C THR A 152 5.71 8.51 -18.98
N ASN A 153 6.83 8.23 -19.65
CA ASN A 153 7.07 6.99 -20.35
C ASN A 153 8.34 6.35 -19.77
N PHE A 154 8.20 5.22 -19.12
CA PHE A 154 9.31 4.54 -18.48
C PHE A 154 9.11 3.02 -18.49
N SER A 155 10.19 2.29 -18.33
CA SER A 155 10.17 0.84 -18.23
C SER A 155 11.26 0.38 -17.26
N PHE A 156 10.94 -0.66 -16.52
CA PHE A 156 11.92 -1.37 -15.67
C PHE A 156 11.53 -2.84 -15.54
N THR A 157 12.51 -3.67 -15.22
CA THR A 157 12.28 -5.08 -14.93
C THR A 157 12.42 -5.33 -13.44
N VAL A 158 11.44 -6.01 -12.84
CA VAL A 158 11.47 -6.40 -11.43
C VAL A 158 12.52 -7.50 -11.28
N PRO A 159 13.53 -7.35 -10.40
CA PRO A 159 14.52 -8.39 -10.18
C PRO A 159 13.90 -9.69 -9.69
N GLU A 160 14.53 -10.83 -10.05
CA GLU A 160 14.13 -12.11 -9.47
C GLU A 160 14.52 -12.14 -7.98
N GLY A 161 13.53 -12.39 -7.12
CA GLY A 161 13.71 -12.44 -5.65
C GLY A 161 13.33 -11.19 -4.90
N GLU A 162 12.76 -10.21 -5.57
CA GLU A 162 12.17 -9.00 -4.95
C GLU A 162 10.64 -8.98 -5.07
#